data_dca9a463968b1a346b6a7b5281a57e2d
#
_entry.id   dca9a463968b1a346b6a7b5281a57e2d
#
_cell.length_a   1.000
_cell.length_b   1.000
_cell.length_c   1.000
_cell.angle_alpha   90.00
_cell.angle_beta   90.00
_cell.angle_gamma   90.00
#
_symmetry.space_group_name_H-M   'P 1'
#
loop_
_entity.id
_entity.type
_entity.pdbx_description
1 polymer ?
#
loop_
_entity_poly.entity_id
_entity_poly.type
_entity_poly.pdbx_seq_one_letter_code
_entity_poly.pdbx_strand_id
1 'polypeptide(L)'
;FALSRAPHVRGVHIQPISYFGRCGLEAPQLRLTIPAVLRRIEEQTEGLMKITDFGGGGAESPYCSFHASFMRKPDGTIKALPRRRSQCCCVKSSEARDFVSQQWSGKAAGCDGDEATSSLDEFLQKTVENTFTVSGMVFQDAYNLDLDRLRRCYICEVDTQKGMIPFCAYNLTDIHGRALYRR
;
A
#
# COMPACT_ATOMS: atom_id res chain seq x y z
N PHE A 1 -5.08 1.53 16.31
CA PHE A 1 -5.39 0.76 17.54
C PHE A 1 -6.63 -0.10 17.39
N ALA A 2 -7.80 0.48 17.01
CA ALA A 2 -9.03 -0.29 16.77
C ALA A 2 -8.84 -1.37 15.68
N LEU A 3 -8.11 -1.06 14.61
CA LEU A 3 -7.86 -1.95 13.50
C LEU A 3 -7.00 -3.17 13.85
N SER A 4 -6.05 -3.02 14.80
CA SER A 4 -5.23 -4.15 15.26
C SER A 4 -6.05 -5.18 16.07
N ARG A 5 -7.20 -4.77 16.60
CA ARG A 5 -8.10 -5.62 17.40
C ARG A 5 -9.23 -6.25 16.60
N ALA A 6 -9.43 -5.85 15.35
CA ALA A 6 -10.48 -6.37 14.48
C ALA A 6 -9.93 -7.56 13.66
N PRO A 7 -10.27 -8.81 13.99
CA PRO A 7 -9.65 -9.99 13.36
C PRO A 7 -9.95 -10.12 11.87
N HIS A 8 -11.07 -9.55 11.42
CA HIS A 8 -11.46 -9.54 10.01
C HIS A 8 -10.78 -8.44 9.17
N VAL A 9 -10.08 -7.48 9.81
CA VAL A 9 -9.35 -6.44 9.08
C VAL A 9 -8.02 -7.00 8.60
N ARG A 10 -7.83 -7.06 7.29
CA ARG A 10 -6.63 -7.59 6.63
C ARG A 10 -5.55 -6.54 6.40
N GLY A 11 -5.92 -5.28 6.40
CA GLY A 11 -4.96 -4.22 6.24
C GLY A 11 -5.57 -2.83 6.17
N VAL A 12 -4.68 -1.85 6.15
CA VAL A 12 -5.00 -0.44 5.97
C VAL A 12 -4.08 0.11 4.90
N HIS A 13 -4.65 0.84 3.95
CA HIS A 13 -3.90 1.57 2.95
C HIS A 13 -4.09 3.07 3.14
N ILE A 14 -2.99 3.79 3.36
CA ILE A 14 -2.99 5.22 3.64
C ILE A 14 -2.59 5.97 2.38
N GLN A 15 -3.49 6.84 1.91
CA GLN A 15 -3.24 7.72 0.78
C GLN A 15 -3.37 9.18 1.22
N PRO A 16 -2.26 9.87 1.50
CA PRO A 16 -2.29 11.31 1.71
C PRO A 16 -2.81 12.04 0.47
N ILE A 17 -3.47 13.17 0.69
CA ILE A 17 -4.02 13.98 -0.39
C ILE A 17 -2.93 14.43 -1.37
N SER A 18 -3.23 14.38 -2.66
CA SER A 18 -2.40 14.89 -3.76
C SER A 18 -3.17 15.96 -4.52
N TYR A 19 -2.50 17.04 -4.86
CA TYR A 19 -3.09 18.22 -5.50
C TYR A 19 -2.82 18.21 -6.99
N PHE A 20 -3.45 17.29 -7.70
CA PHE A 20 -3.19 17.03 -9.12
C PHE A 20 -3.53 18.19 -10.05
N GLY A 21 -4.48 19.01 -9.68
CA GLY A 21 -4.94 20.13 -10.47
C GLY A 21 -4.95 21.44 -9.72
N ARG A 22 -5.48 22.47 -10.35
CA ARG A 22 -5.73 23.75 -9.69
C ARG A 22 -7.04 23.66 -8.92
N CYS A 23 -6.92 23.35 -7.65
CA CYS A 23 -8.07 23.07 -6.78
C CYS A 23 -8.63 24.31 -6.05
N GLY A 24 -8.21 25.51 -6.41
CA GLY A 24 -8.66 26.75 -5.75
C GLY A 24 -8.20 26.90 -4.28
N LEU A 25 -7.50 25.94 -3.75
CA LEU A 25 -6.85 26.04 -2.46
C LEU A 25 -5.54 26.81 -2.63
N GLU A 26 -5.22 27.68 -1.69
CA GLU A 26 -3.87 28.21 -1.59
C GLU A 26 -2.87 27.07 -1.55
N ALA A 27 -1.65 27.32 -2.04
CA ALA A 27 -0.61 26.29 -2.11
C ALA A 27 -0.56 25.46 -0.81
N PRO A 28 -0.61 24.13 -0.89
CA PRO A 28 -0.85 23.30 0.28
C PRO A 28 0.24 23.48 1.32
N GLN A 29 -0.10 24.16 2.40
CA GLN A 29 0.83 24.40 3.51
C GLN A 29 1.12 23.11 4.30
N LEU A 30 0.25 22.10 4.19
CA LEU A 30 0.32 20.84 4.93
C LEU A 30 0.45 19.64 3.98
N ARG A 31 1.62 19.50 3.35
CA ARG A 31 1.93 18.33 2.57
C ARG A 31 2.48 17.23 3.47
N LEU A 32 1.87 16.04 3.41
CA LEU A 32 2.37 14.88 4.12
C LEU A 32 3.37 14.11 3.25
N THR A 33 4.56 13.92 3.78
CA THR A 33 5.59 13.05 3.18
C THR A 33 5.54 11.66 3.84
N ILE A 34 6.10 10.64 3.18
CA ILE A 34 6.20 9.29 3.77
C ILE A 34 6.82 9.33 5.18
N PRO A 35 7.98 9.98 5.40
CA PRO A 35 8.54 10.06 6.74
C PRO A 35 7.62 10.73 7.77
N ALA A 36 6.83 11.72 7.36
CA ALA A 36 5.88 12.37 8.25
C ALA A 36 4.71 11.43 8.60
N VAL A 37 4.21 10.67 7.63
CA VAL A 37 3.17 9.65 7.88
C VAL A 37 3.67 8.57 8.83
N LEU A 38 4.87 8.04 8.58
CA LEU A 38 5.46 6.98 9.41
C LEU A 38 5.70 7.44 10.85
N ARG A 39 6.19 8.67 11.06
CA ARG A 39 6.31 9.24 12.41
C ARG A 39 4.97 9.31 13.13
N ARG A 40 3.92 9.77 12.44
CA ARG A 40 2.57 9.82 13.01
C ARG A 40 1.99 8.44 13.33
N ILE A 41 2.31 7.43 12.52
CA ILE A 41 1.92 6.05 12.82
C ILE A 41 2.61 5.59 14.11
N GLU A 42 3.91 5.80 14.25
CA GLU A 42 4.66 5.43 15.45
C GLU A 42 4.14 6.16 16.69
N GLU A 43 3.93 7.46 16.61
CA GLU A 43 3.37 8.27 17.69
C GLU A 43 1.97 7.82 18.11
N GLN A 44 1.06 7.66 17.15
CA GLN A 44 -0.34 7.29 17.43
C GLN A 44 -0.51 5.83 17.87
N THR A 45 0.45 4.98 17.57
CA THR A 45 0.48 3.60 18.04
C THR A 45 1.34 3.41 19.28
N GLU A 46 1.81 4.50 19.90
CA GLU A 46 2.66 4.47 21.09
C GLU A 46 3.89 3.56 20.92
N GLY A 47 4.46 3.55 19.70
CA GLY A 47 5.62 2.75 19.35
C GLY A 47 5.36 1.27 19.08
N LEU A 48 4.09 0.84 19.01
CA LEU A 48 3.74 -0.53 18.61
C LEU A 48 4.10 -0.82 17.15
N MET A 49 4.04 0.21 16.30
CA MET A 49 4.50 0.18 14.92
C MET A 49 5.64 1.19 14.79
N LYS A 50 6.85 0.72 14.61
CA LYS A 50 8.03 1.59 14.51
C LYS A 50 8.31 1.97 13.07
N ILE A 51 8.89 3.15 12.84
CA ILE A 51 9.35 3.59 11.51
C ILE A 51 10.23 2.51 10.86
N THR A 52 11.08 1.86 11.63
CA THR A 52 12.01 0.82 11.17
C THR A 52 11.33 -0.46 10.68
N ASP A 53 10.06 -0.68 11.03
CA ASP A 53 9.28 -1.84 10.57
C ASP A 53 8.86 -1.69 9.10
N PHE A 54 8.77 -0.45 8.63
CA PHE A 54 8.32 -0.14 7.28
C PHE A 54 9.44 -0.15 6.26
N GLY A 55 9.10 -0.49 5.03
CA GLY A 55 10.00 -0.42 3.88
C GLY A 55 9.30 0.07 2.64
N GLY A 56 10.07 0.41 1.62
CA GLY A 56 9.54 0.76 0.31
C GLY A 56 8.85 -0.42 -0.36
N GLY A 57 8.03 -0.13 -1.37
CA GLY A 57 7.43 -1.14 -2.24
C GLY A 57 8.49 -1.90 -3.06
N GLY A 58 8.07 -3.02 -3.68
CA GLY A 58 8.99 -3.88 -4.43
C GLY A 58 9.48 -3.28 -5.73
N ALA A 59 8.61 -2.62 -6.47
CA ALA A 59 8.89 -2.06 -7.79
C ALA A 59 8.73 -0.54 -7.85
N GLU A 60 7.95 0.05 -6.94
CA GLU A 60 7.78 1.50 -6.86
C GLU A 60 9.02 2.21 -6.35
N SER A 61 9.14 3.46 -6.73
CA SER A 61 10.14 4.33 -6.11
C SER A 61 9.97 4.35 -4.58
N PRO A 62 11.05 4.25 -3.79
CA PRO A 62 10.98 4.31 -2.34
C PRO A 62 10.42 5.64 -1.80
N TYR A 63 10.33 6.65 -2.65
CA TYR A 63 9.67 7.93 -2.33
C TYR A 63 8.17 7.92 -2.58
N CYS A 64 7.61 6.84 -3.15
CA CYS A 64 6.19 6.76 -3.51
C CYS A 64 5.39 5.90 -2.56
N SER A 65 5.97 4.85 -1.98
CA SER A 65 5.22 3.89 -1.19
C SER A 65 5.98 3.36 0.02
N PHE A 66 5.23 2.85 0.96
CA PHE A 66 5.73 2.10 2.12
C PHE A 66 4.77 0.98 2.47
N HIS A 67 5.29 -0.07 3.10
CA HIS A 67 4.49 -1.14 3.65
C HIS A 67 5.18 -1.85 4.81
N ALA A 68 4.39 -2.44 5.68
CA ALA A 68 4.83 -3.39 6.70
C ALA A 68 3.72 -4.39 6.98
N SER A 69 4.08 -5.62 7.31
CA SER A 69 3.14 -6.65 7.75
C SER A 69 3.35 -6.93 9.24
N PHE A 70 2.25 -7.11 9.93
CA PHE A 70 2.22 -7.32 11.38
C PHE A 70 1.37 -8.55 11.70
N MET A 71 1.74 -9.25 12.75
CA MET A 71 0.98 -10.36 13.31
C MET A 71 0.38 -9.94 14.64
N ARG A 72 -0.91 -10.17 14.83
CA ARG A 72 -1.59 -10.03 16.11
C ARG A 72 -1.25 -11.22 16.99
N LYS A 73 -0.91 -10.96 18.23
CA LYS A 73 -0.72 -12.01 19.21
C LYS A 73 -1.98 -12.17 20.07
N PRO A 74 -2.16 -13.35 20.71
CA PRO A 74 -3.29 -13.60 21.60
C PRO A 74 -3.41 -12.61 22.78
N ASP A 75 -2.29 -12.05 23.22
CA ASP A 75 -2.19 -11.06 24.28
C ASP A 75 -2.63 -9.64 23.85
N GLY A 76 -3.05 -9.48 22.59
CA GLY A 76 -3.44 -8.20 22.00
C GLY A 76 -2.28 -7.32 21.52
N THR A 77 -1.03 -7.78 21.69
CA THR A 77 0.14 -7.10 21.14
C THR A 77 0.30 -7.41 19.65
N ILE A 78 1.08 -6.59 18.96
CA ILE A 78 1.43 -6.82 17.57
C ILE A 78 2.93 -7.02 17.42
N LYS A 79 3.32 -7.83 16.45
CA LYS A 79 4.72 -8.06 16.10
C LYS A 79 4.93 -7.78 14.61
N ALA A 80 5.91 -6.93 14.30
CA ALA A 80 6.32 -6.73 12.91
C ALA A 80 6.89 -8.04 12.34
N LEU A 81 6.46 -8.39 11.13
CA LEU A 81 6.99 -9.54 10.42
C LEU A 81 8.24 -9.13 9.64
N PRO A 82 9.22 -10.03 9.52
CA PRO A 82 10.40 -9.78 8.71
C PRO A 82 10.01 -9.42 7.29
N ARG A 83 10.61 -8.37 6.74
CA ARG A 83 10.43 -8.03 5.34
C ARG A 83 11.00 -9.17 4.48
N ARG A 84 10.19 -9.73 3.60
CA ARG A 84 10.74 -10.57 2.53
C ARG A 84 11.65 -9.67 1.70
N ARG A 85 12.95 -9.94 1.70
CA ARG A 85 13.81 -9.39 0.66
C ARG A 85 13.25 -9.89 -0.66
N SER A 86 12.87 -8.98 -1.55
CA SER A 86 12.43 -9.37 -2.88
C SER A 86 13.57 -10.18 -3.51
N GLN A 87 13.42 -11.49 -3.53
CA GLN A 87 14.27 -12.32 -4.35
C GLN A 87 13.83 -12.07 -5.77
N CYS A 88 14.69 -11.41 -6.53
CA CYS A 88 14.68 -11.36 -7.98
C CYS A 88 13.37 -10.91 -8.66
N CYS A 89 13.50 -10.06 -9.64
CA CYS A 89 12.45 -9.60 -10.57
C CYS A 89 11.84 -10.70 -11.47
N CYS A 90 11.88 -11.96 -11.07
CA CYS A 90 11.49 -13.13 -11.88
C CYS A 90 10.15 -13.76 -11.45
N VAL A 91 9.37 -13.10 -10.59
CA VAL A 91 8.03 -13.59 -10.22
C VAL A 91 7.10 -13.43 -11.41
N LYS A 92 6.48 -14.51 -11.84
CA LYS A 92 5.49 -14.49 -12.93
C LYS A 92 4.30 -13.62 -12.51
N SER A 93 3.71 -12.91 -13.46
CA SER A 93 2.54 -12.04 -13.19
C SER A 93 1.33 -12.81 -12.63
N SER A 94 1.18 -14.08 -12.96
CA SER A 94 0.18 -14.97 -12.36
C SER A 94 0.42 -15.18 -10.87
N GLU A 95 1.64 -15.52 -10.48
CA GLU A 95 2.02 -15.74 -9.07
C GLU A 95 1.86 -14.46 -8.25
N ALA A 96 2.23 -13.29 -8.83
CA ALA A 96 2.02 -12.02 -8.18
C ALA A 96 0.53 -11.71 -7.97
N ARG A 97 -0.31 -12.03 -8.95
CA ARG A 97 -1.76 -11.84 -8.87
C ARG A 97 -2.39 -12.76 -7.83
N ASP A 98 -1.99 -14.03 -7.82
CA ASP A 98 -2.49 -15.02 -6.86
C ASP A 98 -2.09 -14.64 -5.43
N PHE A 99 -0.85 -14.16 -5.24
CA PHE A 99 -0.38 -13.64 -3.96
C PHE A 99 -1.24 -12.46 -3.47
N VAL A 100 -1.49 -11.47 -4.33
CA VAL A 100 -2.31 -10.30 -3.99
C VAL A 100 -3.75 -10.72 -3.69
N SER A 101 -4.32 -11.60 -4.51
CA SER A 101 -5.67 -12.13 -4.30
C SER A 101 -5.80 -12.83 -2.95
N GLN A 102 -4.87 -13.70 -2.60
CA GLN A 102 -4.86 -14.40 -1.31
C GLN A 102 -4.68 -13.46 -0.12
N GLN A 103 -3.86 -12.43 -0.27
CA GLN A 103 -3.61 -11.46 0.81
C GLN A 103 -4.87 -10.65 1.16
N TRP A 104 -5.69 -10.31 0.17
CA TRP A 104 -6.87 -9.47 0.34
C TRP A 104 -8.18 -10.24 0.36
N SER A 105 -8.17 -11.53 0.03
CA SER A 105 -9.37 -12.36 0.16
C SER A 105 -9.71 -12.54 1.64
N GLY A 106 -10.94 -12.23 1.98
CA GLY A 106 -11.53 -12.70 3.23
C GLY A 106 -11.72 -14.22 3.14
N LYS A 107 -11.68 -14.94 4.26
CA LYS A 107 -12.15 -16.33 4.26
C LYS A 107 -13.59 -16.36 3.75
N ALA A 108 -13.85 -17.15 2.73
CA ALA A 108 -15.18 -17.60 2.47
C ALA A 108 -15.63 -18.43 3.70
N ALA A 109 -16.62 -17.94 4.41
CA ALA A 109 -17.28 -18.75 5.40
C ALA A 109 -17.91 -19.94 4.67
N GLY A 110 -17.44 -21.16 4.95
CA GLY A 110 -18.05 -22.39 4.45
C GLY A 110 -17.40 -23.03 3.25
N CYS A 111 -16.23 -23.61 3.44
CA CYS A 111 -15.86 -24.85 2.80
C CYS A 111 -15.59 -25.83 3.95
N ASP A 112 -16.66 -26.36 4.50
CA ASP A 112 -16.60 -27.53 5.38
C ASP A 112 -16.26 -28.75 4.52
N GLY A 113 -14.98 -28.91 4.23
CA GLY A 113 -14.43 -30.15 3.78
C GLY A 113 -13.85 -30.85 5.00
N ASP A 114 -14.42 -31.98 5.35
CA ASP A 114 -13.93 -32.92 6.36
C ASP A 114 -12.60 -33.55 5.91
N GLU A 115 -11.56 -32.76 5.73
CA GLU A 115 -10.20 -33.28 5.71
C GLU A 115 -9.56 -32.94 7.06
N ALA A 116 -9.09 -33.97 7.76
CA ALA A 116 -8.34 -33.86 8.99
C ALA A 116 -7.15 -32.92 8.76
N THR A 117 -7.33 -31.65 9.09
CA THR A 117 -6.27 -30.63 8.97
C THR A 117 -5.12 -31.03 9.88
N SER A 118 -3.92 -31.07 9.33
CA SER A 118 -2.74 -31.34 10.13
C SER A 118 -2.54 -30.19 11.13
N SER A 119 -1.92 -30.46 12.26
CA SER A 119 -1.54 -29.44 13.25
C SER A 119 -0.75 -28.27 12.63
N LEU A 120 -0.01 -28.54 11.56
CA LEU A 120 0.72 -27.55 10.78
C LEU A 120 -0.21 -26.65 9.99
N ASP A 121 -1.25 -27.22 9.36
CA ASP A 121 -2.21 -26.46 8.57
C ASP A 121 -3.03 -25.52 9.44
N GLU A 122 -3.45 -25.98 10.62
CA GLU A 122 -4.09 -25.10 11.61
C GLU A 122 -3.19 -23.95 12.07
N PHE A 123 -1.91 -24.23 12.30
CA PHE A 123 -0.93 -23.20 12.67
C PHE A 123 -0.74 -22.17 11.56
N LEU A 124 -0.58 -22.63 10.31
CA LEU A 124 -0.43 -21.76 9.15
C LEU A 124 -1.69 -20.91 8.95
N GLN A 125 -2.86 -21.49 9.09
CA GLN A 125 -4.13 -20.81 8.96
C GLN A 125 -4.30 -19.73 10.03
N LYS A 126 -4.06 -20.05 11.29
CA LYS A 126 -4.09 -19.06 12.40
C LYS A 126 -3.08 -17.93 12.19
N THR A 127 -1.90 -18.25 11.65
CA THR A 127 -0.89 -17.24 11.33
C THR A 127 -1.39 -16.28 10.25
N VAL A 128 -1.98 -16.79 9.17
CA VAL A 128 -2.57 -15.97 8.11
C VAL A 128 -3.71 -15.12 8.64
N GLU A 129 -4.62 -15.68 9.43
CA GLU A 129 -5.75 -14.95 10.02
C GLU A 129 -5.32 -13.80 10.93
N ASN A 130 -4.24 -13.99 11.65
CA ASN A 130 -3.72 -12.99 12.58
C ASN A 130 -2.77 -11.98 11.94
N THR A 131 -2.50 -12.10 10.63
CA THR A 131 -1.64 -11.15 9.92
C THR A 131 -2.46 -10.03 9.27
N PHE A 132 -1.96 -8.81 9.38
CA PHE A 132 -2.49 -7.65 8.67
C PHE A 132 -1.36 -6.78 8.13
N THR A 133 -1.66 -5.97 7.11
CA THR A 133 -0.69 -5.11 6.45
C THR A 133 -1.06 -3.64 6.63
N VAL A 134 -0.07 -2.81 6.92
CA VAL A 134 -0.19 -1.36 6.84
C VAL A 134 0.68 -0.89 5.68
N SER A 135 0.06 -0.22 4.74
CA SER A 135 0.73 0.29 3.54
C SER A 135 0.28 1.71 3.23
N GLY A 136 1.00 2.38 2.38
CA GLY A 136 0.57 3.67 1.88
C GLY A 136 1.30 4.07 0.62
N MET A 137 0.67 4.99 -0.12
CA MET A 137 1.21 5.53 -1.35
C MET A 137 1.00 7.03 -1.40
N VAL A 138 2.06 7.75 -1.74
CA VAL A 138 2.08 9.20 -1.92
C VAL A 138 2.29 9.50 -3.39
N PHE A 139 1.25 10.00 -4.04
CA PHE A 139 1.34 10.40 -5.44
C PHE A 139 2.01 11.76 -5.59
N GLN A 140 2.71 11.94 -6.70
CA GLN A 140 3.21 13.24 -7.13
C GLN A 140 2.06 14.06 -7.71
N ASP A 141 2.14 15.37 -7.55
CA ASP A 141 1.17 16.30 -8.08
C ASP A 141 1.84 17.55 -8.70
N ALA A 142 1.07 18.52 -9.10
CA ALA A 142 1.57 19.72 -9.79
C ALA A 142 2.64 20.51 -9.02
N TYR A 143 2.75 20.35 -7.70
CA TYR A 143 3.65 21.11 -6.84
C TYR A 143 4.95 20.36 -6.49
N ASN A 144 5.01 19.05 -6.74
CA ASN A 144 6.17 18.23 -6.39
C ASN A 144 6.56 17.22 -7.47
N LEU A 145 6.19 17.50 -8.71
CA LEU A 145 6.43 16.62 -9.83
C LEU A 145 7.93 16.45 -10.09
N ASP A 146 8.38 15.21 -10.05
CA ASP A 146 9.72 14.79 -10.42
C ASP A 146 9.65 13.95 -11.70
N LEU A 147 10.20 14.51 -12.78
CA LEU A 147 10.11 13.90 -14.11
C LEU A 147 10.87 12.58 -14.23
N ASP A 148 11.98 12.43 -13.49
CA ASP A 148 12.76 11.19 -13.54
C ASP A 148 12.03 10.05 -12.83
N ARG A 149 11.38 10.34 -11.72
CA ARG A 149 10.48 9.38 -11.05
C ARG A 149 9.29 9.04 -11.95
N LEU A 150 8.73 10.06 -12.61
CA LEU A 150 7.57 9.89 -13.48
C LEU A 150 7.89 8.98 -14.66
N ARG A 151 9.03 9.18 -15.33
CA ARG A 151 9.48 8.36 -16.48
C ARG A 151 9.71 6.89 -16.12
N ARG A 152 10.01 6.61 -14.87
CA ARG A 152 10.26 5.24 -14.37
C ARG A 152 9.06 4.64 -13.66
N CYS A 153 7.93 5.35 -13.64
CA CYS A 153 6.72 4.88 -12.98
C CYS A 153 6.04 3.80 -13.82
N TYR A 154 5.71 2.67 -13.20
CA TYR A 154 4.96 1.60 -13.85
C TYR A 154 3.47 1.61 -13.48
N ILE A 155 3.05 2.49 -12.56
CA ILE A 155 1.63 2.72 -12.24
C ILE A 155 1.10 3.67 -13.30
N CYS A 156 0.42 3.10 -14.30
CA CYS A 156 -0.01 3.84 -15.47
C CYS A 156 -1.50 3.62 -15.75
N GLU A 157 -2.12 4.65 -16.31
CA GLU A 157 -3.40 4.55 -16.99
C GLU A 157 -3.16 4.23 -18.47
N VAL A 158 -4.02 3.43 -19.06
CA VAL A 158 -3.93 3.07 -20.47
C VAL A 158 -4.89 3.95 -21.29
N ASP A 159 -4.33 4.79 -22.13
CA ASP A 159 -5.09 5.55 -23.13
C ASP A 159 -4.89 4.92 -24.52
N THR A 160 -5.97 4.68 -25.25
CA THR A 160 -5.95 4.00 -26.55
C THR A 160 -5.19 4.77 -27.64
N GLN A 161 -5.02 6.07 -27.49
CA GLN A 161 -4.32 6.92 -28.45
C GLN A 161 -2.93 7.35 -27.98
N LYS A 162 -2.76 7.54 -26.66
CA LYS A 162 -1.53 8.07 -26.07
C LYS A 162 -0.66 6.99 -25.42
N GLY A 163 -1.16 5.75 -25.32
CA GLY A 163 -0.45 4.64 -24.72
C GLY A 163 -0.49 4.66 -23.20
N MET A 164 0.59 4.22 -22.55
CA MET A 164 0.71 4.14 -21.10
C MET A 164 1.12 5.51 -20.54
N ILE A 165 0.28 6.08 -19.71
CA ILE A 165 0.49 7.40 -19.09
C ILE A 165 0.66 7.18 -17.58
N PRO A 166 1.79 7.60 -16.96
CA PRO A 166 1.96 7.50 -15.52
C PRO A 166 0.79 8.14 -14.77
N PHE A 167 0.27 7.45 -13.76
CA PHE A 167 -0.92 7.87 -13.02
C PHE A 167 -0.84 9.32 -12.50
N CYS A 168 0.32 9.72 -11.98
CA CYS A 168 0.51 11.09 -11.51
C CYS A 168 0.39 12.10 -12.67
N ALA A 169 0.92 11.81 -13.86
CA ALA A 169 0.79 12.66 -15.04
C ALA A 169 -0.65 12.69 -15.57
N TYR A 170 -1.31 11.53 -15.60
CA TYR A 170 -2.69 11.40 -16.08
C TYR A 170 -3.66 12.32 -15.33
N ASN A 171 -3.40 12.54 -14.05
CA ASN A 171 -4.26 13.35 -13.19
C ASN A 171 -3.95 14.86 -13.19
N LEU A 172 -2.87 15.30 -13.86
CA LEU A 172 -2.50 16.72 -13.92
C LEU A 172 -3.46 17.53 -14.79
N THR A 173 -3.51 18.83 -14.48
CA THR A 173 -4.18 19.86 -15.28
C THR A 173 -3.19 20.89 -15.81
N ASP A 174 -3.58 21.61 -16.87
CA ASP A 174 -2.87 22.80 -17.33
C ASP A 174 -3.07 23.99 -16.37
N ILE A 175 -2.50 25.14 -16.73
CA ILE A 175 -2.63 26.38 -15.95
C ILE A 175 -4.06 26.93 -15.86
N HIS A 176 -4.95 26.46 -16.71
CA HIS A 176 -6.37 26.85 -16.76
C HIS A 176 -7.28 25.82 -16.08
N GLY A 177 -6.72 24.77 -15.47
CA GLY A 177 -7.46 23.71 -14.80
C GLY A 177 -8.02 22.65 -15.75
N ARG A 178 -7.65 22.63 -17.04
CA ARG A 178 -8.07 21.61 -17.99
C ARG A 178 -7.22 20.37 -17.83
N ALA A 179 -7.85 19.20 -17.82
CA ALA A 179 -7.12 17.93 -17.75
C ALA A 179 -6.17 17.77 -18.96
N LEU A 180 -4.91 17.34 -18.68
CA LEU A 180 -3.92 17.13 -19.74
C LEU A 180 -4.21 15.85 -20.55
N TYR A 181 -4.71 14.84 -19.89
CA TYR A 181 -4.89 13.50 -20.45
C TYR A 181 -6.31 12.97 -20.31
N ARG A 182 -7.00 13.25 -19.21
CA ARG A 182 -8.40 12.84 -19.03
C ARG A 182 -9.31 13.60 -20.00
N ARG A 183 -10.24 12.89 -20.60
CA ARG A 183 -11.31 13.44 -21.44
C ARG A 183 -12.59 13.58 -20.66
#